data_872141b1d8f0ee3744dafd6b6aa12f50
#
_entry.id   872141b1d8f0ee3744dafd6b6aa12f50
#
_cell.length_a   1.000
_cell.length_b   1.000
_cell.length_c   1.000
_cell.angle_alpha   90.00
_cell.angle_beta   90.00
_cell.angle_gamma   90.00
#
_symmetry.space_group_name_H-M   'P 1'
#
loop_
_entity.id
_entity.type
_entity.pdbx_description
1 polymer ?
#
loop_
_entity_poly.entity_id
_entity_poly.type
_entity_poly.pdbx_seq_one_letter_code
_entity_poly.pdbx_strand_id
1 'polypeptide(L)'
;KTWGKPSIITDQFYVPLDESAVGPIQSMFIGSGRIMQSTRTKVGDYYRLYACMLARDKDNNFCNFVVYSDDFGSNWKILGDVNIPGVPSKGDEPKTEELPDGSIILSSRTNGGRMYNIFKFTDAEKAEGSWGTHAFSGAENNGVAAEKNSCNGEIMIVPVWRNSDNKKMHLALQSVPFGPQRNNVGIYYKELAD
;
A
#
# COMPACT_ATOMS: atom_id res chain seq x y z
N LYS A 1 -19.99 22.02 9.49
CA LYS A 1 -19.01 21.57 8.46
C LYS A 1 -19.79 20.85 7.38
N THR A 2 -19.55 21.17 6.11
CA THR A 2 -20.22 20.58 4.95
C THR A 2 -19.16 19.96 4.03
N TRP A 3 -19.54 18.93 3.30
CA TRP A 3 -18.69 18.39 2.22
C TRP A 3 -18.66 19.37 1.05
N GLY A 4 -17.48 19.52 0.42
CA GLY A 4 -17.34 20.23 -0.84
C GLY A 4 -17.96 19.46 -2.00
N LYS A 5 -17.97 20.07 -3.19
CA LYS A 5 -18.33 19.34 -4.41
C LYS A 5 -17.24 18.31 -4.74
N PRO A 6 -17.61 17.10 -5.21
CA PRO A 6 -16.62 16.11 -5.65
C PRO A 6 -15.88 16.63 -6.88
N SER A 7 -14.59 16.31 -6.96
CA SER A 7 -13.75 16.54 -8.14
C SER A 7 -13.44 15.21 -8.82
N ILE A 8 -13.45 15.20 -10.15
CA ILE A 8 -13.05 14.03 -10.93
C ILE A 8 -11.53 14.05 -11.06
N ILE A 9 -10.88 12.95 -10.66
CA ILE A 9 -9.42 12.78 -10.69
C ILE A 9 -8.98 11.62 -11.61
N THR A 10 -9.90 11.03 -12.35
CA THR A 10 -9.71 9.82 -13.15
C THR A 10 -8.53 9.96 -14.13
N ASP A 11 -8.48 11.06 -14.88
CA ASP A 11 -7.45 11.28 -15.92
C ASP A 11 -6.03 11.40 -15.32
N GLN A 12 -5.91 11.79 -14.06
CA GLN A 12 -4.61 11.85 -13.37
C GLN A 12 -3.94 10.47 -13.27
N PHE A 13 -4.71 9.40 -13.37
CA PHE A 13 -4.24 8.02 -13.29
C PHE A 13 -4.31 7.30 -14.64
N TYR A 14 -5.44 7.39 -15.34
CA TYR A 14 -5.60 6.68 -16.61
C TYR A 14 -4.61 7.14 -17.66
N VAL A 15 -4.43 8.44 -17.84
CA VAL A 15 -3.55 8.97 -18.88
C VAL A 15 -2.11 8.42 -18.74
N PRO A 16 -1.41 8.59 -17.61
CA PRO A 16 -0.05 8.06 -17.50
C PRO A 16 0.03 6.53 -17.55
N LEU A 17 -1.00 5.81 -17.11
CA LEU A 17 -0.99 4.35 -17.13
C LEU A 17 -1.31 3.79 -18.51
N ASP A 18 -2.25 4.38 -19.25
CA ASP A 18 -2.59 3.95 -20.61
C ASP A 18 -1.42 4.12 -21.58
N GLU A 19 -0.60 5.15 -21.37
CA GLU A 19 0.62 5.41 -22.15
C GLU A 19 1.82 4.56 -21.72
N SER A 20 1.70 3.79 -20.64
CA SER A 20 2.80 2.98 -20.08
C SER A 20 2.81 1.55 -20.64
N ALA A 21 3.82 0.78 -20.24
CA ALA A 21 3.95 -0.63 -20.61
C ALA A 21 2.82 -1.53 -20.08
N VAL A 22 2.10 -1.11 -19.04
CA VAL A 22 0.96 -1.85 -18.46
C VAL A 22 -0.37 -1.49 -19.12
N GLY A 23 -0.43 -0.40 -19.88
CA GLY A 23 -1.63 0.09 -20.55
C GLY A 23 -1.96 -0.62 -21.88
N PRO A 24 -3.17 -0.39 -22.40
CA PRO A 24 -4.26 0.36 -21.78
C PRO A 24 -4.88 -0.36 -20.58
N ILE A 25 -5.25 0.41 -19.56
CA ILE A 25 -5.87 -0.11 -18.35
C ILE A 25 -7.32 -0.53 -18.60
N GLN A 26 -7.66 -1.76 -18.25
CA GLN A 26 -9.00 -2.30 -18.44
C GLN A 26 -9.99 -1.81 -17.37
N SER A 27 -9.53 -1.69 -16.15
CA SER A 27 -10.32 -1.17 -15.02
C SER A 27 -9.39 -0.72 -13.89
N MET A 28 -9.88 0.21 -13.08
CA MET A 28 -9.13 0.73 -11.96
C MET A 28 -10.05 1.24 -10.87
N PHE A 29 -9.62 1.09 -9.62
CA PHE A 29 -10.25 1.76 -8.48
C PHE A 29 -9.23 2.01 -7.37
N ILE A 30 -9.48 3.03 -6.57
CA ILE A 30 -8.72 3.26 -5.33
C ILE A 30 -9.10 2.15 -4.35
N GLY A 31 -8.09 1.44 -3.84
CA GLY A 31 -8.26 0.30 -2.95
C GLY A 31 -9.07 0.66 -1.71
N SER A 32 -9.86 -0.28 -1.21
CA SER A 32 -10.59 -0.12 0.04
C SER A 32 -9.62 0.11 1.19
N GLY A 33 -9.87 1.10 2.01
CA GLY A 33 -9.03 1.47 3.15
C GLY A 33 -8.96 2.96 3.32
N ARG A 34 -7.97 3.40 4.06
CA ARG A 34 -7.76 4.81 4.35
C ARG A 34 -6.81 5.46 3.34
N ILE A 35 -6.94 6.77 3.18
CA ILE A 35 -5.86 7.62 2.72
C ILE A 35 -4.95 7.83 3.94
N MET A 36 -3.68 7.47 3.81
CA MET A 36 -2.66 7.64 4.85
C MET A 36 -1.99 9.00 4.65
N GLN A 37 -1.80 9.74 5.73
CA GLN A 37 -0.99 10.96 5.73
C GLN A 37 0.39 10.62 6.29
N SER A 38 1.44 11.03 5.57
CA SER A 38 2.82 10.92 6.05
C SER A 38 2.99 11.67 7.37
N THR A 39 3.81 11.12 8.23
CA THR A 39 4.27 11.80 9.45
C THR A 39 5.68 12.38 9.28
N ARG A 40 6.35 12.08 8.17
CA ARG A 40 7.75 12.41 7.91
C ARG A 40 7.94 13.33 6.71
N THR A 41 7.26 13.04 5.60
CA THR A 41 7.44 13.80 4.36
C THR A 41 6.44 14.94 4.30
N LYS A 42 6.97 16.16 4.35
CA LYS A 42 6.21 17.39 4.16
C LYS A 42 6.72 18.11 2.92
N VAL A 43 5.83 18.50 2.02
CA VAL A 43 6.15 19.26 0.80
C VAL A 43 5.36 20.54 0.84
N GLY A 44 6.06 21.66 0.82
CA GLY A 44 5.44 22.97 1.05
C GLY A 44 4.70 23.03 2.39
N ASP A 45 3.40 23.29 2.34
CA ASP A 45 2.58 23.45 3.55
C ASP A 45 1.92 22.14 4.01
N TYR A 46 1.99 21.05 3.22
CA TYR A 46 1.23 19.83 3.46
C TYR A 46 2.12 18.61 3.70
N TYR A 47 1.69 17.76 4.62
CA TYR A 47 2.22 16.41 4.69
C TYR A 47 1.63 15.58 3.55
N ARG A 48 2.49 14.82 2.86
CA ARG A 48 2.12 13.98 1.73
C ARG A 48 1.02 12.99 2.10
N LEU A 49 0.03 12.86 1.24
CA LEU A 49 -1.00 11.84 1.32
C LEU A 49 -0.62 10.65 0.43
N TYR A 50 -0.97 9.45 0.87
CA TYR A 50 -0.82 8.23 0.10
C TYR A 50 -2.13 7.44 0.06
N ALA A 51 -2.38 6.79 -1.05
CA ALA A 51 -3.46 5.83 -1.22
C ALA A 51 -3.01 4.67 -2.10
N CYS A 52 -3.74 3.56 -2.05
CA CYS A 52 -3.48 2.42 -2.92
C CYS A 52 -4.50 2.35 -4.04
N MET A 53 -4.04 1.84 -5.17
CA MET A 53 -4.84 1.64 -6.36
C MET A 53 -4.68 0.21 -6.86
N LEU A 54 -5.79 -0.45 -7.15
CA LEU A 54 -5.86 -1.71 -7.87
C LEU A 54 -6.26 -1.42 -9.30
N ALA A 55 -5.51 -1.96 -10.25
CA ALA A 55 -5.82 -1.87 -11.66
C ALA A 55 -5.79 -3.26 -12.32
N ARG A 56 -6.41 -3.36 -13.48
CA ARG A 56 -6.22 -4.45 -14.43
C ARG A 56 -5.48 -3.90 -15.64
N ASP A 57 -4.35 -4.50 -15.93
CA ASP A 57 -3.51 -4.15 -17.06
C ASP A 57 -4.13 -4.56 -18.41
N LYS A 58 -3.44 -4.26 -19.51
CA LYS A 58 -3.85 -4.61 -20.88
C LYS A 58 -4.14 -6.10 -21.09
N ASP A 59 -3.48 -6.97 -20.31
CA ASP A 59 -3.61 -8.42 -20.37
C ASP A 59 -4.60 -8.95 -19.32
N ASN A 60 -5.35 -8.04 -18.67
CA ASN A 60 -6.34 -8.32 -17.62
C ASN A 60 -5.74 -8.93 -16.33
N ASN A 61 -4.44 -8.74 -16.08
CA ASN A 61 -3.81 -9.10 -14.84
C ASN A 61 -4.00 -8.02 -13.78
N PHE A 62 -4.06 -8.41 -12.53
CA PHE A 62 -4.04 -7.45 -11.43
C PHE A 62 -2.67 -6.80 -11.28
N CYS A 63 -2.66 -5.49 -11.10
CA CYS A 63 -1.49 -4.72 -10.72
C CYS A 63 -1.86 -3.66 -9.67
N ASN A 64 -0.96 -3.43 -8.73
CA ASN A 64 -1.17 -2.50 -7.63
C ASN A 64 -0.18 -1.35 -7.71
N PHE A 65 -0.69 -0.16 -7.47
CA PHE A 65 0.09 1.06 -7.39
C PHE A 65 -0.16 1.76 -6.05
N VAL A 66 0.84 2.49 -5.59
CA VAL A 66 0.66 3.53 -4.58
C VAL A 66 0.60 4.86 -5.29
N VAL A 67 -0.35 5.69 -4.92
CA VAL A 67 -0.48 7.05 -5.41
C VAL A 67 -0.28 8.04 -4.27
N TYR A 68 0.20 9.23 -4.59
CA TYR A 68 0.46 10.25 -3.59
C TYR A 68 -0.01 11.64 -4.05
N SER A 69 -0.23 12.51 -3.06
CA SER A 69 -0.56 13.91 -3.27
C SER A 69 0.24 14.79 -2.30
N ASP A 70 0.81 15.88 -2.81
CA ASP A 70 1.56 16.89 -2.07
C ASP A 70 0.77 18.19 -1.84
N ASP A 71 -0.50 18.23 -2.28
CA ASP A 71 -1.36 19.43 -2.26
C ASP A 71 -2.76 19.13 -1.68
N PHE A 72 -2.77 18.31 -0.66
CA PHE A 72 -3.97 17.96 0.11
C PHE A 72 -5.07 17.28 -0.74
N GLY A 73 -4.67 16.48 -1.73
CA GLY A 73 -5.57 15.68 -2.55
C GLY A 73 -6.10 16.35 -3.81
N SER A 74 -5.60 17.54 -4.15
CA SER A 74 -6.00 18.23 -5.38
C SER A 74 -5.39 17.58 -6.62
N ASN A 75 -4.12 17.24 -6.55
CA ASN A 75 -3.40 16.51 -7.60
C ASN A 75 -2.78 15.23 -7.05
N TRP A 76 -2.90 14.16 -7.83
CA TRP A 76 -2.39 12.84 -7.49
C TRP A 76 -1.39 12.35 -8.54
N LYS A 77 -0.36 11.66 -8.08
CA LYS A 77 0.67 11.05 -8.92
C LYS A 77 0.91 9.61 -8.48
N ILE A 78 1.45 8.80 -9.39
CA ILE A 78 1.84 7.41 -9.10
C ILE A 78 3.23 7.42 -8.49
N LEU A 79 3.42 6.67 -7.40
CA LEU A 79 4.70 6.53 -6.72
C LEU A 79 5.57 5.50 -7.46
N GLY A 80 6.73 5.95 -7.91
CA GLY A 80 7.67 5.14 -8.66
C GLY A 80 7.39 5.10 -10.15
N ASP A 81 7.97 4.13 -10.85
CA ASP A 81 7.82 3.97 -12.30
C ASP A 81 6.45 3.37 -12.63
N VAL A 82 5.67 4.05 -13.46
CA VAL A 82 4.36 3.58 -13.93
C VAL A 82 4.44 2.30 -14.78
N ASN A 83 5.60 1.99 -15.34
CA ASN A 83 5.84 0.76 -16.10
C ASN A 83 6.15 -0.44 -15.21
N ILE A 84 6.43 -0.21 -13.92
CA ILE A 84 6.79 -1.23 -12.96
C ILE A 84 5.85 -1.11 -11.76
N PRO A 85 4.71 -1.81 -11.75
CA PRO A 85 3.80 -1.77 -10.63
C PRO A 85 4.47 -2.31 -9.36
N GLY A 86 4.12 -1.76 -8.22
CA GLY A 86 4.64 -2.19 -6.92
C GLY A 86 4.46 -3.69 -6.67
N VAL A 87 3.31 -4.23 -7.04
CA VAL A 87 3.04 -5.68 -7.05
C VAL A 87 2.36 -6.04 -8.37
N PRO A 88 3.10 -6.61 -9.32
CA PRO A 88 2.54 -7.08 -10.59
C PRO A 88 1.80 -8.39 -10.39
N SER A 89 0.90 -8.71 -11.24
CA SER A 89 0.03 -9.88 -11.32
C SER A 89 -0.19 -10.66 -10.00
N LYS A 90 -1.40 -11.00 -9.65
CA LYS A 90 -1.83 -11.69 -8.41
C LYS A 90 -1.94 -10.81 -7.16
N GLY A 91 -1.54 -9.55 -7.19
CA GLY A 91 -1.79 -8.59 -6.11
C GLY A 91 -3.20 -8.02 -6.23
N ASP A 92 -4.03 -8.24 -5.20
CA ASP A 92 -5.40 -7.75 -5.09
C ASP A 92 -5.50 -6.80 -3.89
N GLU A 93 -6.56 -6.04 -3.76
CA GLU A 93 -6.93 -5.14 -2.66
C GLU A 93 -5.75 -4.65 -1.80
N PRO A 94 -4.96 -3.70 -2.34
CA PRO A 94 -3.73 -3.22 -1.70
C PRO A 94 -4.00 -2.31 -0.50
N LYS A 95 -3.02 -2.26 0.40
CA LYS A 95 -2.92 -1.30 1.51
C LYS A 95 -1.51 -0.73 1.58
N THR A 96 -1.39 0.50 2.03
CA THR A 96 -0.08 1.14 2.20
C THR A 96 0.06 1.78 3.57
N GLU A 97 1.30 1.81 4.06
CA GLU A 97 1.66 2.45 5.31
C GLU A 97 3.09 3.02 5.23
N GLU A 98 3.40 4.01 6.06
CA GLU A 98 4.73 4.58 6.21
C GLU A 98 5.51 3.82 7.28
N LEU A 99 6.70 3.33 6.93
CA LEU A 99 7.61 2.66 7.84
C LEU A 99 8.40 3.67 8.71
N PRO A 100 8.99 3.23 9.84
CA PRO A 100 9.75 4.12 10.72
C PRO A 100 10.91 4.85 10.04
N ASP A 101 11.49 4.29 9.00
CA ASP A 101 12.56 4.91 8.19
C ASP A 101 12.04 5.88 7.11
N GLY A 102 10.72 6.04 7.00
CA GLY A 102 10.07 6.89 5.99
C GLY A 102 9.80 6.18 4.66
N SER A 103 10.25 4.95 4.47
CA SER A 103 9.89 4.15 3.30
C SER A 103 8.41 3.78 3.30
N ILE A 104 7.87 3.39 2.15
CA ILE A 104 6.45 3.06 1.98
C ILE A 104 6.30 1.57 1.75
N ILE A 105 5.56 0.90 2.65
CA ILE A 105 5.20 -0.51 2.45
C ILE A 105 3.86 -0.63 1.74
N LEU A 106 3.83 -1.50 0.75
CA LEU A 106 2.62 -1.96 0.06
C LEU A 106 2.33 -3.39 0.48
N SER A 107 1.14 -3.62 1.04
CA SER A 107 0.63 -4.93 1.43
C SER A 107 -0.54 -5.29 0.52
N SER A 108 -0.38 -6.29 -0.31
CA SER A 108 -1.39 -6.73 -1.28
C SER A 108 -2.00 -8.05 -0.88
N ARG A 109 -3.31 -8.16 -1.00
CA ARG A 109 -4.02 -9.43 -0.84
C ARG A 109 -3.56 -10.43 -1.89
N THR A 110 -3.32 -11.67 -1.48
CA THR A 110 -3.07 -12.79 -2.41
C THR A 110 -3.59 -14.10 -1.80
N ASN A 111 -3.61 -15.17 -2.57
CA ASN A 111 -4.04 -16.47 -2.08
C ASN A 111 -3.07 -17.01 -1.03
N GLY A 112 -3.60 -17.35 0.14
CA GLY A 112 -2.85 -17.96 1.23
C GLY A 112 -1.97 -17.02 2.05
N GLY A 113 -1.97 -15.73 1.77
CA GLY A 113 -1.14 -14.78 2.50
C GLY A 113 -1.21 -13.35 2.00
N ARG A 114 -0.10 -12.65 2.14
CA ARG A 114 0.09 -11.27 1.65
C ARG A 114 1.32 -11.20 0.76
N MET A 115 1.28 -10.30 -0.20
CA MET A 115 2.46 -9.89 -0.98
C MET A 115 2.90 -8.52 -0.50
N TYR A 116 4.14 -8.39 -0.06
CA TYR A 116 4.70 -7.13 0.39
C TYR A 116 5.70 -6.57 -0.60
N ASN A 117 5.72 -5.27 -0.75
CA ASN A 117 6.79 -4.54 -1.43
C ASN A 117 7.09 -3.24 -0.69
N ILE A 118 8.33 -2.77 -0.76
CA ILE A 118 8.76 -1.55 -0.08
C ILE A 118 9.36 -0.59 -1.11
N PHE A 119 8.85 0.63 -1.13
CA PHE A 119 9.44 1.74 -1.87
C PHE A 119 10.42 2.48 -0.98
N LYS A 120 11.67 2.58 -1.44
CA LYS A 120 12.71 3.34 -0.76
C LYS A 120 12.99 4.63 -1.51
N PHE A 121 12.92 5.74 -0.79
CA PHE A 121 13.24 7.05 -1.34
C PHE A 121 14.74 7.26 -1.46
N THR A 122 15.17 7.86 -2.56
CA THR A 122 16.47 8.52 -2.72
C THR A 122 16.34 10.01 -2.44
N ASP A 123 15.16 10.60 -2.75
CA ASP A 123 14.76 11.95 -2.39
C ASP A 123 13.27 11.94 -2.04
N ALA A 124 12.97 12.00 -0.74
CA ALA A 124 11.59 11.91 -0.28
C ALA A 124 10.74 13.12 -0.67
N GLU A 125 11.29 14.33 -0.70
CA GLU A 125 10.54 15.53 -1.08
C GLU A 125 10.10 15.47 -2.54
N LYS A 126 10.95 14.97 -3.44
CA LYS A 126 10.62 14.80 -4.85
C LYS A 126 9.86 13.52 -5.18
N ALA A 127 9.66 12.64 -4.21
CA ALA A 127 9.12 11.29 -4.39
C ALA A 127 9.97 10.42 -5.34
N GLU A 128 11.27 10.68 -5.42
CA GLU A 128 12.22 9.88 -6.18
C GLU A 128 12.66 8.66 -5.37
N GLY A 129 12.78 7.52 -6.03
CA GLY A 129 13.17 6.27 -5.40
C GLY A 129 12.79 5.05 -6.25
N SER A 130 12.77 3.88 -5.64
CA SER A 130 12.44 2.66 -6.35
C SER A 130 11.74 1.63 -5.48
N TRP A 131 10.91 0.82 -6.11
CA TRP A 131 10.34 -0.39 -5.51
C TRP A 131 11.42 -1.47 -5.39
N GLY A 132 11.53 -2.10 -4.22
CA GLY A 132 12.32 -3.29 -4.01
C GLY A 132 11.69 -4.53 -4.65
N THR A 133 12.31 -5.69 -4.45
CA THR A 133 11.69 -6.97 -4.83
C THR A 133 10.50 -7.26 -3.92
N HIS A 134 9.35 -7.60 -4.51
CA HIS A 134 8.20 -8.02 -3.75
C HIS A 134 8.41 -9.42 -3.14
N ALA A 135 7.85 -9.65 -1.96
CA ALA A 135 7.99 -10.88 -1.20
C ALA A 135 6.63 -11.41 -0.77
N PHE A 136 6.41 -12.69 -0.98
CA PHE A 136 5.25 -13.39 -0.44
C PHE A 136 5.46 -13.70 1.05
N SER A 137 4.38 -13.59 1.82
CA SER A 137 4.32 -13.92 3.24
C SER A 137 3.09 -14.78 3.50
N GLY A 138 3.30 -16.02 3.86
CA GLY A 138 2.26 -17.03 4.09
C GLY A 138 2.73 -18.14 5.03
N ALA A 139 1.92 -19.18 5.21
CA ALA A 139 2.23 -20.28 6.11
C ALA A 139 3.52 -21.03 5.73
N GLU A 140 3.84 -21.10 4.45
CA GLU A 140 5.00 -21.82 3.91
C GLU A 140 6.35 -21.20 4.30
N ASN A 141 6.35 -19.94 4.72
CA ASN A 141 7.56 -19.23 5.16
C ASN A 141 7.44 -18.61 6.56
N ASN A 142 6.53 -19.17 7.39
CA ASN A 142 6.21 -18.67 8.73
C ASN A 142 5.78 -17.19 8.76
N GLY A 143 5.16 -16.74 7.67
CA GLY A 143 4.68 -15.39 7.51
C GLY A 143 3.20 -15.23 7.84
N VAL A 144 2.60 -14.20 7.24
CA VAL A 144 1.17 -13.89 7.39
C VAL A 144 0.36 -14.92 6.61
N ALA A 145 -0.05 -15.98 7.27
CA ALA A 145 -0.94 -16.97 6.66
C ALA A 145 -2.37 -16.43 6.60
N ALA A 146 -3.00 -16.58 5.46
CA ALA A 146 -4.39 -16.24 5.25
C ALA A 146 -5.11 -17.39 4.55
N GLU A 147 -6.42 -17.44 4.68
CA GLU A 147 -7.23 -18.43 3.97
C GLU A 147 -7.12 -18.22 2.45
N LYS A 148 -7.14 -19.32 1.70
CA LYS A 148 -7.32 -19.29 0.26
C LYS A 148 -8.65 -18.58 -0.06
N ASN A 149 -8.63 -17.61 -0.94
CA ASN A 149 -9.75 -16.69 -1.19
C ASN A 149 -10.10 -15.78 0.02
N SER A 150 -9.14 -15.47 0.87
CA SER A 150 -9.32 -14.52 1.96
C SER A 150 -9.81 -13.16 1.44
N CYS A 151 -10.42 -12.40 2.32
CA CYS A 151 -10.75 -11.01 2.02
C CYS A 151 -9.59 -10.07 2.32
N ASN A 152 -9.85 -8.80 2.07
CA ASN A 152 -8.94 -7.72 2.39
C ASN A 152 -8.55 -7.70 3.88
N GLY A 153 -7.37 -7.17 4.18
CA GLY A 153 -6.87 -6.89 5.52
C GLY A 153 -6.12 -5.58 5.55
N GLU A 154 -6.01 -4.96 6.69
CA GLU A 154 -5.31 -3.69 6.88
C GLU A 154 -3.90 -3.92 7.39
N ILE A 155 -2.95 -3.07 6.98
CA ILE A 155 -1.64 -2.94 7.61
C ILE A 155 -1.58 -1.61 8.35
N MET A 156 -0.97 -1.62 9.53
CA MET A 156 -0.77 -0.43 10.34
C MET A 156 0.59 -0.49 11.04
N ILE A 157 1.31 0.62 11.05
CA ILE A 157 2.55 0.78 11.79
C ILE A 157 2.27 1.65 13.00
N VAL A 158 2.52 1.11 14.19
CA VAL A 158 2.19 1.80 15.45
C VAL A 158 3.42 1.93 16.36
N PRO A 159 3.68 3.11 16.94
CA PRO A 159 4.65 3.25 18.01
C PRO A 159 4.11 2.64 19.31
N VAL A 160 4.92 1.87 19.98
CA VAL A 160 4.55 1.17 21.23
C VAL A 160 5.68 1.23 22.25
N TRP A 161 5.34 0.94 23.51
CA TRP A 161 6.30 0.66 24.57
C TRP A 161 6.21 -0.81 24.94
N ARG A 162 7.33 -1.51 24.94
CA ARG A 162 7.40 -2.88 25.44
C ARG A 162 7.56 -2.86 26.95
N ASN A 163 6.55 -3.38 27.67
CA ASN A 163 6.52 -3.29 29.14
C ASN A 163 7.64 -4.04 29.85
N SER A 164 8.15 -5.12 29.24
CA SER A 164 9.18 -5.97 29.89
C SER A 164 10.52 -5.26 30.13
N ASP A 165 10.87 -4.32 29.27
CA ASP A 165 12.15 -3.60 29.33
C ASP A 165 12.01 -2.08 29.11
N ASN A 166 10.77 -1.60 29.08
CA ASN A 166 10.41 -0.20 28.82
C ASN A 166 11.01 0.36 27.53
N LYS A 167 11.15 -0.49 26.51
CA LYS A 167 11.71 -0.11 25.21
C LYS A 167 10.64 0.47 24.31
N LYS A 168 10.91 1.66 23.76
CA LYS A 168 10.13 2.25 22.68
C LYS A 168 10.48 1.56 21.37
N MET A 169 9.47 1.21 20.56
CA MET A 169 9.65 0.50 19.30
C MET A 169 8.43 0.70 18.39
N HIS A 170 8.47 0.16 17.20
CA HIS A 170 7.32 0.10 16.30
C HIS A 170 6.88 -1.35 16.09
N LEU A 171 5.57 -1.53 15.93
CA LEU A 171 4.97 -2.78 15.49
C LEU A 171 4.29 -2.59 14.14
N ALA A 172 4.53 -3.52 13.22
CA ALA A 172 3.66 -3.72 12.08
C ALA A 172 2.53 -4.68 12.49
N LEU A 173 1.30 -4.25 12.29
CA LEU A 173 0.09 -5.04 12.54
C LEU A 173 -0.58 -5.33 11.20
N GLN A 174 -0.90 -6.60 10.93
CA GLN A 174 -1.60 -7.02 9.73
C GLN A 174 -2.83 -7.83 10.10
N SER A 175 -4.03 -7.30 9.83
CA SER A 175 -5.27 -8.06 9.99
C SER A 175 -5.52 -8.96 8.79
N VAL A 176 -5.95 -10.20 9.05
CA VAL A 176 -6.36 -11.17 8.01
C VAL A 176 -7.39 -12.15 8.56
N PRO A 177 -8.29 -12.67 7.73
CA PRO A 177 -9.02 -13.90 8.03
C PRO A 177 -8.13 -15.11 7.73
N PHE A 178 -7.93 -15.99 8.70
CA PHE A 178 -7.12 -17.21 8.53
C PHE A 178 -7.88 -18.52 8.74
N GLY A 179 -9.18 -18.46 8.87
CA GLY A 179 -10.07 -19.62 8.89
C GLY A 179 -10.84 -19.79 7.58
N PRO A 180 -11.44 -20.96 7.36
CA PRO A 180 -12.22 -21.24 6.17
C PRO A 180 -13.39 -20.26 6.02
N GLN A 181 -13.72 -19.91 4.77
CA GLN A 181 -14.84 -19.03 4.45
C GLN A 181 -14.79 -17.64 5.16
N ARG A 182 -13.60 -17.10 5.34
CA ARG A 182 -13.36 -15.79 5.98
C ARG A 182 -13.73 -15.73 7.46
N ASN A 183 -13.73 -16.88 8.13
CA ASN A 183 -13.87 -16.97 9.59
C ASN A 183 -12.51 -16.77 10.28
N ASN A 184 -12.53 -16.67 11.62
CA ASN A 184 -11.33 -16.56 12.44
C ASN A 184 -10.43 -15.39 12.03
N VAL A 185 -10.94 -14.19 12.14
CA VAL A 185 -10.15 -12.97 11.91
C VAL A 185 -9.18 -12.74 13.06
N GLY A 186 -7.95 -12.43 12.72
CA GLY A 186 -6.91 -12.11 13.70
C GLY A 186 -5.93 -11.08 13.18
N ILE A 187 -4.95 -10.79 14.02
CA ILE A 187 -3.90 -9.80 13.76
C ILE A 187 -2.55 -10.47 13.93
N TYR A 188 -1.76 -10.49 12.86
CA TYR A 188 -0.33 -10.75 12.95
C TYR A 188 0.40 -9.48 13.38
N TYR A 189 1.46 -9.64 14.14
CA TYR A 189 2.35 -8.53 14.48
C TYR A 189 3.80 -8.89 14.21
N LYS A 190 4.58 -7.87 13.92
CA LYS A 190 6.03 -7.96 13.76
C LYS A 190 6.68 -6.75 14.40
N GLU A 191 7.69 -7.00 15.24
CA GLU A 191 8.57 -5.94 15.73
C GLU A 191 9.42 -5.40 14.57
N LEU A 192 9.47 -4.08 14.46
CA LEU A 192 10.31 -3.39 13.49
C LEU A 192 11.53 -2.85 14.21
N ALA A 193 12.70 -2.99 13.58
CA ALA A 193 13.91 -2.28 14.02
C ALA A 193 13.69 -0.77 13.78
N ASP A 194 14.14 0.04 14.72
CA ASP A 194 14.22 1.50 14.60
C ASP A 194 15.34 1.89 13.62
#